data_a0712ae05895876dceb9e5f2f1e21eaa
#
_entry.id   a0712ae05895876dceb9e5f2f1e21eaa
#
_cell.length_a   1.000
_cell.length_b   1.000
_cell.length_c   1.000
_cell.angle_alpha   90.00
_cell.angle_beta   90.00
_cell.angle_gamma   90.00
#
_symmetry.space_group_name_H-M   'P 1'
#
loop_
_entity.id
_entity.type
_entity.pdbx_description
1 polymer ?
#
loop_
_entity_poly.entity_id
_entity_poly.type
_entity_poly.pdbx_seq_one_letter_code
_entity_poly.pdbx_strand_id
1 'polypeptide(L)'
;MRLRDIARMHLMFGGDLLRAGRADESEAYLRAALLVDPALTPAIGLLARALLDLQRPDEAIAVQREAVRREPGNMFHRGTLGAMLLTAGRYREGWAEWATTRSLTPRLAAPEREWDGRAELRGRTLLVICCDGFGDAFQFCRYVPALAERGARIVLACQAEAAPILARLPGVAQVVDRTKPLPRHDLWTEDKILPLRFATEPGTIPLAQGYLAADPARIAVWARRLPPGPKIGLVGGGDPKNDQDGARSLPPGQVAALLRPVLAHAGAQCVSFQHGPRRAEAATLPGAFDIAGELTDFGETAAALACMDLLIGVETATTHLAAALGRPTWVLLSRRPDWRWGLAGEACPWYATARLWRQSTAADWAAVTSAVAAALPA
;
A
#
# COMPACT_ATOMS: atom_id res chain seq x y z
N MET A 1 2.88 -43.91 9.58
CA MET A 1 2.53 -42.50 9.27
C MET A 1 1.60 -42.49 8.09
N ARG A 2 0.40 -41.86 8.19
CA ARG A 2 -0.57 -41.81 7.11
C ARG A 2 -0.11 -40.83 6.03
N LEU A 3 -0.46 -41.06 4.75
CA LEU A 3 -0.07 -40.18 3.64
C LEU A 3 -0.45 -38.70 3.92
N ARG A 4 -1.62 -38.46 4.51
CA ARG A 4 -2.06 -37.11 4.90
C ARG A 4 -1.13 -36.45 5.92
N ASP A 5 -0.52 -37.20 6.84
CA ASP A 5 0.40 -36.67 7.83
C ASP A 5 1.71 -36.25 7.15
N ILE A 6 2.15 -37.03 6.16
CA ILE A 6 3.33 -36.68 5.34
C ILE A 6 3.09 -35.40 4.55
N ALA A 7 1.94 -35.26 3.89
CA ALA A 7 1.60 -34.05 3.13
C ALA A 7 1.56 -32.80 4.04
N ARG A 8 0.97 -32.92 5.23
CA ARG A 8 0.92 -31.82 6.21
C ARG A 8 2.31 -31.45 6.74
N MET A 9 3.18 -32.43 6.96
CA MET A 9 4.57 -32.19 7.38
C MET A 9 5.32 -31.40 6.30
N HIS A 10 5.21 -31.81 5.03
CA HIS A 10 5.81 -31.07 3.93
C HIS A 10 5.23 -29.65 3.78
N LEU A 11 3.92 -29.47 3.97
CA LEU A 11 3.28 -28.15 4.00
C LEU A 11 3.89 -27.25 5.10
N MET A 12 4.06 -27.78 6.31
CA MET A 12 4.64 -27.03 7.42
C MET A 12 6.08 -26.61 7.11
N PHE A 13 6.94 -27.54 6.69
CA PHE A 13 8.33 -27.23 6.33
C PHE A 13 8.42 -26.23 5.19
N GLY A 14 7.60 -26.39 4.15
CA GLY A 14 7.52 -25.45 3.05
C GLY A 14 7.10 -24.04 3.51
N GLY A 15 6.11 -23.96 4.41
CA GLY A 15 5.67 -22.70 5.00
C GLY A 15 6.73 -22.03 5.86
N ASP A 16 7.48 -22.81 6.68
CA ASP A 16 8.58 -22.29 7.51
C ASP A 16 9.73 -21.75 6.66
N LEU A 17 10.13 -22.50 5.63
CA LEU A 17 11.16 -22.08 4.69
C LEU A 17 10.75 -20.80 3.94
N LEU A 18 9.49 -20.70 3.55
CA LEU A 18 8.98 -19.50 2.89
C LEU A 18 9.02 -18.27 3.82
N ARG A 19 8.69 -18.45 5.11
CA ARG A 19 8.84 -17.39 6.11
C ARG A 19 10.30 -16.99 6.35
N ALA A 20 11.21 -17.95 6.23
CA ALA A 20 12.66 -17.73 6.32
C ALA A 20 13.28 -17.13 5.05
N GLY A 21 12.47 -16.86 3.99
CA GLY A 21 12.96 -16.30 2.72
C GLY A 21 13.63 -17.33 1.78
N ARG A 22 13.57 -18.63 2.11
CA ARG A 22 14.16 -19.75 1.35
C ARG A 22 13.13 -20.32 0.35
N ALA A 23 12.76 -19.50 -0.65
CA ALA A 23 11.64 -19.80 -1.54
C ALA A 23 11.89 -21.01 -2.45
N ASP A 24 13.13 -21.24 -2.88
CA ASP A 24 13.53 -22.40 -3.69
C ASP A 24 13.35 -23.73 -2.97
N GLU A 25 13.80 -23.80 -1.73
CA GLU A 25 13.61 -24.98 -0.91
C GLU A 25 12.14 -25.16 -0.52
N SER A 26 11.44 -24.05 -0.23
CA SER A 26 10.00 -24.07 0.01
C SER A 26 9.23 -24.68 -1.16
N GLU A 27 9.56 -24.32 -2.40
CA GLU A 27 8.93 -24.86 -3.60
C GLU A 27 9.04 -26.39 -3.62
N ALA A 28 10.21 -26.95 -3.33
CA ALA A 28 10.42 -28.40 -3.35
C ALA A 28 9.51 -29.12 -2.33
N TYR A 29 9.43 -28.62 -1.11
CA TYR A 29 8.57 -29.21 -0.07
C TYR A 29 7.07 -29.06 -0.41
N LEU A 30 6.64 -27.92 -0.95
CA LEU A 30 5.23 -27.69 -1.31
C LEU A 30 4.80 -28.55 -2.49
N ARG A 31 5.67 -28.76 -3.47
CA ARG A 31 5.42 -29.72 -4.56
C ARG A 31 5.34 -31.15 -4.03
N ALA A 32 6.22 -31.54 -3.10
CA ALA A 32 6.16 -32.85 -2.45
C ALA A 32 4.84 -33.03 -1.67
N ALA A 33 4.36 -32.00 -0.97
CA ALA A 33 3.06 -32.04 -0.29
C ALA A 33 1.92 -32.32 -1.28
N LEU A 34 1.93 -31.65 -2.44
CA LEU A 34 0.90 -31.78 -3.49
C LEU A 34 1.02 -33.09 -4.27
N LEU A 35 2.19 -33.72 -4.35
CA LEU A 35 2.35 -35.08 -4.89
C LEU A 35 1.68 -36.11 -3.99
N VAL A 36 1.76 -35.93 -2.67
CA VAL A 36 1.15 -36.83 -1.68
C VAL A 36 -0.35 -36.59 -1.53
N ASP A 37 -0.76 -35.32 -1.47
CA ASP A 37 -2.16 -34.90 -1.37
C ASP A 37 -2.43 -33.75 -2.36
N PRO A 38 -2.83 -34.06 -3.59
CA PRO A 38 -3.12 -33.06 -4.60
C PRO A 38 -4.26 -32.10 -4.20
N ALA A 39 -5.11 -32.49 -3.25
CA ALA A 39 -6.24 -31.68 -2.78
C ALA A 39 -5.87 -30.71 -1.65
N LEU A 40 -4.62 -30.65 -1.21
CA LEU A 40 -4.16 -29.82 -0.10
C LEU A 40 -4.08 -28.32 -0.52
N THR A 41 -5.23 -27.65 -0.59
CA THR A 41 -5.36 -26.26 -1.07
C THR A 41 -4.40 -25.26 -0.39
N PRO A 42 -4.10 -25.35 0.93
CA PRO A 42 -3.10 -24.48 1.53
C PRO A 42 -1.69 -24.59 0.94
N ALA A 43 -1.30 -25.80 0.47
CA ALA A 43 -0.02 -25.99 -0.20
C ALA A 43 0.02 -25.32 -1.57
N ILE A 44 -1.10 -25.27 -2.28
CA ILE A 44 -1.24 -24.56 -3.56
C ILE A 44 -1.00 -23.05 -3.35
N GLY A 45 -1.63 -22.44 -2.36
CA GLY A 45 -1.47 -21.01 -2.07
C GLY A 45 -0.03 -20.64 -1.67
N LEU A 46 0.62 -21.49 -0.83
CA LEU A 46 2.02 -21.27 -0.44
C LEU A 46 2.98 -21.50 -1.62
N LEU A 47 2.72 -22.50 -2.48
CA LEU A 47 3.52 -22.73 -3.69
C LEU A 47 3.43 -21.55 -4.66
N ALA A 48 2.22 -21.03 -4.91
CA ALA A 48 2.04 -19.85 -5.73
C ALA A 48 2.82 -18.65 -5.16
N ARG A 49 2.85 -18.50 -3.83
CA ARG A 49 3.64 -17.47 -3.19
C ARG A 49 5.15 -17.70 -3.33
N ALA A 50 5.64 -18.92 -3.15
CA ALA A 50 7.05 -19.24 -3.36
C ALA A 50 7.50 -18.94 -4.79
N LEU A 51 6.68 -19.29 -5.78
CA LEU A 51 6.95 -18.99 -7.19
C LEU A 51 7.01 -17.48 -7.47
N LEU A 52 6.16 -16.69 -6.84
CA LEU A 52 6.21 -15.23 -6.96
C LEU A 52 7.52 -14.66 -6.38
N ASP A 53 7.96 -15.17 -5.22
CA ASP A 53 9.25 -14.80 -4.60
C ASP A 53 10.45 -15.18 -5.48
N LEU A 54 10.31 -16.25 -6.27
CA LEU A 54 11.29 -16.69 -7.26
C LEU A 54 11.22 -15.91 -8.57
N GLN A 55 10.42 -14.85 -8.65
CA GLN A 55 10.21 -14.03 -9.86
C GLN A 55 9.63 -14.85 -11.04
N ARG A 56 8.77 -15.83 -10.75
CA ARG A 56 8.06 -16.69 -11.72
C ARG A 56 6.56 -16.41 -11.67
N PRO A 57 6.10 -15.19 -12.04
CA PRO A 57 4.72 -14.74 -11.82
C PRO A 57 3.70 -15.56 -12.63
N ASP A 58 4.01 -15.96 -13.85
CA ASP A 58 3.06 -16.73 -14.69
C ASP A 58 2.78 -18.10 -14.10
N GLU A 59 3.79 -18.77 -13.55
CA GLU A 59 3.61 -20.06 -12.87
C GLU A 59 2.84 -19.86 -11.55
N ALA A 60 3.16 -18.81 -10.78
CA ALA A 60 2.44 -18.48 -9.57
C ALA A 60 0.94 -18.25 -9.85
N ILE A 61 0.62 -17.49 -10.88
CA ILE A 61 -0.76 -17.23 -11.32
C ILE A 61 -1.44 -18.53 -11.77
N ALA A 62 -0.75 -19.39 -12.54
CA ALA A 62 -1.31 -20.68 -12.99
C ALA A 62 -1.67 -21.58 -11.80
N VAL A 63 -0.76 -21.67 -10.82
CA VAL A 63 -0.96 -22.44 -9.58
C VAL A 63 -2.11 -21.85 -8.75
N GLN A 64 -2.17 -20.52 -8.59
CA GLN A 64 -3.23 -19.88 -7.80
C GLN A 64 -4.61 -19.98 -8.48
N ARG A 65 -4.67 -19.98 -9.81
CA ARG A 65 -5.92 -20.28 -10.56
C ARG A 65 -6.46 -21.66 -10.25
N GLU A 66 -5.58 -22.63 -10.03
CA GLU A 66 -5.99 -23.98 -9.60
C GLU A 66 -6.69 -23.93 -8.24
N ALA A 67 -6.16 -23.17 -7.27
CA ALA A 67 -6.81 -22.99 -5.96
C ALA A 67 -8.21 -22.36 -6.11
N VAL A 68 -8.34 -21.33 -6.95
CA VAL A 68 -9.64 -20.69 -7.23
C VAL A 68 -10.62 -21.64 -7.94
N ARG A 69 -10.14 -22.49 -8.86
CA ARG A 69 -11.01 -23.49 -9.51
C ARG A 69 -11.56 -24.53 -8.53
N ARG A 70 -10.75 -24.91 -7.55
CA ARG A 70 -11.16 -25.88 -6.51
C ARG A 70 -12.12 -25.30 -5.50
N GLU A 71 -11.88 -24.06 -5.12
CA GLU A 71 -12.65 -23.34 -4.11
C GLU A 71 -13.13 -21.98 -4.65
N PRO A 72 -14.06 -21.94 -5.62
CA PRO A 72 -14.44 -20.71 -6.33
C PRO A 72 -15.11 -19.66 -5.42
N GLY A 73 -15.68 -20.09 -4.30
CA GLY A 73 -16.24 -19.20 -3.28
C GLY A 73 -15.24 -18.71 -2.24
N ASN A 74 -13.99 -19.18 -2.27
CA ASN A 74 -12.96 -18.78 -1.31
C ASN A 74 -12.37 -17.42 -1.69
N MET A 75 -12.85 -16.38 -1.01
CA MET A 75 -12.42 -14.99 -1.26
C MET A 75 -10.93 -14.77 -1.01
N PHE A 76 -10.30 -15.54 -0.11
CA PHE A 76 -8.85 -15.47 0.12
C PHE A 76 -8.06 -15.90 -1.13
N HIS A 77 -8.44 -17.02 -1.76
CA HIS A 77 -7.78 -17.47 -3.00
C HIS A 77 -7.99 -16.50 -4.15
N ARG A 78 -9.19 -15.94 -4.27
CA ARG A 78 -9.49 -14.94 -5.31
C ARG A 78 -8.72 -13.66 -5.08
N GLY A 79 -8.69 -13.14 -3.85
CA GLY A 79 -7.91 -11.95 -3.51
C GLY A 79 -6.42 -12.12 -3.75
N THR A 80 -5.88 -13.29 -3.38
CA THR A 80 -4.48 -13.62 -3.65
C THR A 80 -4.19 -13.67 -5.15
N LEU A 81 -5.09 -14.29 -5.95
CA LEU A 81 -4.97 -14.28 -7.41
C LEU A 81 -5.03 -12.86 -7.97
N GLY A 82 -5.96 -12.04 -7.49
CA GLY A 82 -6.07 -10.63 -7.87
C GLY A 82 -4.78 -9.87 -7.62
N ALA A 83 -4.21 -9.99 -6.40
CA ALA A 83 -2.95 -9.35 -6.06
C ALA A 83 -1.79 -9.83 -6.95
N MET A 84 -1.67 -11.13 -7.23
CA MET A 84 -0.64 -11.68 -8.13
C MET A 84 -0.77 -11.15 -9.55
N LEU A 85 -1.99 -11.08 -10.08
CA LEU A 85 -2.27 -10.54 -11.41
C LEU A 85 -1.91 -9.05 -11.48
N LEU A 86 -2.29 -8.25 -10.48
CA LEU A 86 -1.94 -6.84 -10.39
C LEU A 86 -0.43 -6.64 -10.30
N THR A 87 0.25 -7.44 -9.48
CA THR A 87 1.72 -7.43 -9.36
C THR A 87 2.40 -7.72 -10.69
N ALA A 88 1.85 -8.64 -11.49
CA ALA A 88 2.33 -9.00 -12.82
C ALA A 88 1.90 -8.00 -13.93
N GLY A 89 1.23 -6.90 -13.60
CA GLY A 89 0.75 -5.91 -14.58
C GLY A 89 -0.50 -6.34 -15.35
N ARG A 90 -1.14 -7.45 -15.00
CA ARG A 90 -2.37 -7.97 -15.66
C ARG A 90 -3.61 -7.34 -15.02
N TYR A 91 -3.73 -6.01 -15.13
CA TYR A 91 -4.68 -5.21 -14.36
C TYR A 91 -6.14 -5.58 -14.61
N ARG A 92 -6.55 -5.78 -15.85
CA ARG A 92 -7.95 -6.12 -16.18
C ARG A 92 -8.43 -7.37 -15.46
N GLU A 93 -7.63 -8.44 -15.48
CA GLU A 93 -7.94 -9.68 -14.78
C GLU A 93 -7.80 -9.49 -13.26
N GLY A 94 -6.74 -8.79 -12.83
CA GLY A 94 -6.45 -8.55 -11.43
C GLY A 94 -7.56 -7.79 -10.72
N TRP A 95 -8.10 -6.74 -11.32
CA TRP A 95 -9.23 -6.00 -10.74
C TRP A 95 -10.49 -6.83 -10.62
N ALA A 96 -10.76 -7.71 -11.58
CA ALA A 96 -11.94 -8.59 -11.53
C ALA A 96 -11.88 -9.55 -10.34
N GLU A 97 -10.71 -10.14 -10.07
CA GLU A 97 -10.51 -11.00 -8.91
C GLU A 97 -10.42 -10.20 -7.60
N TRP A 98 -9.72 -9.07 -7.60
CA TRP A 98 -9.59 -8.18 -6.44
C TRP A 98 -10.94 -7.66 -5.94
N ALA A 99 -11.84 -7.30 -6.84
CA ALA A 99 -13.19 -6.82 -6.52
C ALA A 99 -14.06 -7.85 -5.80
N THR A 100 -13.67 -9.12 -5.79
CA THR A 100 -14.38 -10.15 -5.02
C THR A 100 -14.06 -10.12 -3.53
N THR A 101 -12.95 -9.47 -3.13
CA THR A 101 -12.50 -9.35 -1.74
C THR A 101 -13.17 -8.18 -1.02
N ARG A 102 -14.48 -8.05 -1.15
CA ARG A 102 -15.21 -6.95 -0.57
C ARG A 102 -15.10 -6.95 0.94
N SER A 103 -14.76 -5.80 1.48
CA SER A 103 -14.85 -5.52 2.89
C SER A 103 -16.31 -5.32 3.30
N LEU A 104 -16.59 -5.36 4.52
CA LEU A 104 -17.76 -5.15 5.38
C LEU A 104 -18.92 -4.23 4.91
N THR A 105 -18.86 -3.64 3.72
CA THR A 105 -19.80 -2.63 3.22
C THR A 105 -21.23 -3.10 2.97
N PRO A 106 -21.52 -4.39 2.73
CA PRO A 106 -22.92 -4.86 2.62
C PRO A 106 -23.80 -4.53 3.83
N ARG A 107 -23.19 -4.22 4.98
CA ARG A 107 -23.92 -3.85 6.21
C ARG A 107 -24.23 -2.35 6.32
N LEU A 108 -23.59 -1.51 5.49
CA LEU A 108 -23.66 -0.05 5.63
C LEU A 108 -24.49 0.61 4.53
N ALA A 109 -24.72 -0.07 3.39
CA ALA A 109 -25.41 0.49 2.25
C ALA A 109 -26.27 -0.57 1.54
N ALA A 110 -27.37 -0.15 0.96
CA ALA A 110 -28.26 -1.01 0.20
C ALA A 110 -27.54 -1.55 -1.06
N PRO A 111 -27.37 -2.89 -1.21
CA PRO A 111 -26.60 -3.46 -2.31
C PRO A 111 -27.13 -3.05 -3.71
N GLU A 112 -28.43 -2.84 -3.84
CA GLU A 112 -29.09 -2.43 -5.09
C GLU A 112 -28.75 -1.00 -5.52
N ARG A 113 -28.13 -0.21 -4.65
CA ARG A 113 -27.66 1.14 -4.92
C ARG A 113 -26.17 1.22 -5.19
N GLU A 114 -25.50 0.08 -5.27
CA GLU A 114 -24.09 0.12 -5.65
C GLU A 114 -23.93 0.60 -7.09
N TRP A 115 -23.06 1.58 -7.30
CA TRP A 115 -22.76 2.07 -8.62
C TRP A 115 -21.98 1.02 -9.44
N ASP A 116 -22.55 0.63 -10.57
CA ASP A 116 -22.01 -0.40 -11.46
C ASP A 116 -20.90 0.09 -12.40
N GLY A 117 -20.56 1.40 -12.34
CA GLY A 117 -19.59 2.05 -13.25
C GLY A 117 -20.24 2.63 -14.51
N ARG A 118 -21.53 2.36 -14.77
CA ARG A 118 -22.26 2.75 -16.00
C ARG A 118 -23.42 3.68 -15.73
N ALA A 119 -24.11 3.50 -14.61
CA ALA A 119 -25.27 4.32 -14.25
C ALA A 119 -24.93 5.82 -14.28
N GLU A 120 -25.84 6.63 -14.83
CA GLU A 120 -25.71 8.09 -14.91
C GLU A 120 -25.51 8.69 -13.51
N LEU A 121 -24.53 9.57 -13.38
CA LEU A 121 -24.18 10.22 -12.13
C LEU A 121 -24.64 11.66 -12.02
N ARG A 122 -25.02 12.28 -13.14
CA ARG A 122 -25.42 13.69 -13.19
C ARG A 122 -26.57 13.99 -12.24
N GLY A 123 -26.35 14.94 -11.34
CA GLY A 123 -27.33 15.37 -10.34
C GLY A 123 -27.57 14.38 -9.20
N ARG A 124 -26.84 13.27 -9.14
CA ARG A 124 -26.94 12.28 -8.06
C ARG A 124 -25.85 12.46 -7.01
N THR A 125 -26.18 12.13 -5.78
CA THR A 125 -25.21 12.02 -4.69
C THR A 125 -24.59 10.62 -4.70
N LEU A 126 -23.28 10.53 -4.96
CA LEU A 126 -22.49 9.31 -4.89
C LEU A 126 -21.70 9.28 -3.58
N LEU A 127 -21.95 8.28 -2.76
CA LEU A 127 -21.17 7.98 -1.57
C LEU A 127 -19.99 7.08 -1.96
N VAL A 128 -18.77 7.57 -1.77
CA VAL A 128 -17.53 6.79 -1.93
C VAL A 128 -17.01 6.42 -0.55
N ILE A 129 -16.89 5.13 -0.27
CA ILE A 129 -16.50 4.61 1.04
C ILE A 129 -15.05 4.14 0.96
N CYS A 130 -14.16 4.77 1.73
CA CYS A 130 -12.78 4.33 1.93
C CYS A 130 -12.79 3.15 2.91
N CYS A 131 -12.68 1.93 2.39
CA CYS A 131 -12.95 0.72 3.16
C CYS A 131 -11.74 0.21 3.95
N ASP A 132 -10.56 0.35 3.39
CA ASP A 132 -9.32 -0.25 3.89
C ASP A 132 -8.47 0.76 4.70
N GLY A 133 -7.14 0.71 4.57
CA GLY A 133 -6.21 1.56 5.28
C GLY A 133 -6.11 2.99 4.72
N PHE A 134 -5.40 3.85 5.42
CA PHE A 134 -5.16 5.23 4.97
C PHE A 134 -4.41 5.29 3.62
N GLY A 135 -3.44 4.38 3.40
CA GLY A 135 -2.71 4.31 2.13
C GLY A 135 -3.63 4.02 0.96
N ASP A 136 -4.63 3.13 1.13
CA ASP A 136 -5.64 2.83 0.13
C ASP A 136 -6.53 4.04 -0.15
N ALA A 137 -7.00 4.72 0.91
CA ALA A 137 -7.80 5.93 0.78
C ALA A 137 -7.05 7.01 -0.02
N PHE A 138 -5.76 7.23 0.28
CA PHE A 138 -4.95 8.20 -0.48
C PHE A 138 -4.69 7.75 -1.91
N GLN A 139 -4.50 6.46 -2.16
CA GLN A 139 -4.29 5.96 -3.51
C GLN A 139 -5.56 6.07 -4.37
N PHE A 140 -6.69 5.60 -3.86
CA PHE A 140 -7.89 5.46 -4.66
C PHE A 140 -8.75 6.72 -4.72
N CYS A 141 -8.57 7.71 -3.84
CA CYS A 141 -9.28 8.99 -3.96
C CYS A 141 -8.97 9.74 -5.26
N ARG A 142 -7.91 9.38 -5.99
CA ARG A 142 -7.56 9.94 -7.31
C ARG A 142 -8.66 9.81 -8.36
N TYR A 143 -9.60 8.87 -8.18
CA TYR A 143 -10.75 8.70 -9.09
C TYR A 143 -11.87 9.70 -8.82
N VAL A 144 -11.88 10.37 -7.67
CA VAL A 144 -12.96 11.27 -7.25
C VAL A 144 -13.17 12.45 -8.20
N PRO A 145 -12.13 13.16 -8.69
CA PRO A 145 -12.32 14.23 -9.65
C PRO A 145 -13.04 13.75 -10.91
N ALA A 146 -12.67 12.59 -11.45
CA ALA A 146 -13.33 12.03 -12.63
C ALA A 146 -14.81 11.64 -12.39
N LEU A 147 -15.16 11.23 -11.17
CA LEU A 147 -16.56 11.00 -10.78
C LEU A 147 -17.33 12.31 -10.69
N ALA A 148 -16.73 13.37 -10.16
CA ALA A 148 -17.33 14.70 -10.09
C ALA A 148 -17.53 15.30 -11.49
N GLU A 149 -16.59 15.12 -12.42
CA GLU A 149 -16.71 15.52 -13.82
C GLU A 149 -17.87 14.83 -14.53
N ARG A 150 -18.27 13.63 -14.12
CA ARG A 150 -19.49 12.95 -14.57
C ARG A 150 -20.78 13.54 -13.96
N GLY A 151 -20.67 14.63 -13.18
CA GLY A 151 -21.78 15.36 -12.59
C GLY A 151 -22.28 14.81 -11.25
N ALA A 152 -21.55 13.94 -10.60
CA ALA A 152 -21.88 13.44 -9.26
C ALA A 152 -21.60 14.49 -8.19
N ARG A 153 -22.48 14.58 -7.18
CA ARG A 153 -22.17 15.19 -5.88
C ARG A 153 -21.46 14.16 -5.01
N ILE A 154 -20.16 14.31 -4.80
CA ILE A 154 -19.37 13.29 -4.10
C ILE A 154 -19.41 13.51 -2.58
N VAL A 155 -19.78 12.47 -1.84
CA VAL A 155 -19.60 12.34 -0.40
C VAL A 155 -18.56 11.27 -0.14
N LEU A 156 -17.46 11.61 0.54
CA LEU A 156 -16.44 10.65 0.96
C LEU A 156 -16.69 10.21 2.40
N ALA A 157 -16.80 8.90 2.64
CA ALA A 157 -16.80 8.33 3.97
C ALA A 157 -15.43 7.70 4.25
N CYS A 158 -14.66 8.26 5.18
CA CYS A 158 -13.31 7.82 5.51
C CYS A 158 -13.06 7.82 7.03
N GLN A 159 -11.87 7.41 7.44
CA GLN A 159 -11.41 7.60 8.81
C GLN A 159 -11.28 9.10 9.12
N ALA A 160 -11.61 9.50 10.35
CA ALA A 160 -11.63 10.91 10.78
C ALA A 160 -10.27 11.62 10.55
N GLU A 161 -9.16 10.91 10.77
CA GLU A 161 -7.82 11.43 10.62
C GLU A 161 -7.45 11.78 9.16
N ALA A 162 -8.09 11.12 8.17
CA ALA A 162 -7.88 11.41 6.75
C ALA A 162 -8.78 12.56 6.24
N ALA A 163 -9.83 12.90 6.97
CA ALA A 163 -10.82 13.89 6.52
C ALA A 163 -10.21 15.27 6.17
N PRO A 164 -9.26 15.84 6.93
CA PRO A 164 -8.72 17.17 6.63
C PRO A 164 -8.02 17.26 5.27
N ILE A 165 -7.36 16.19 4.83
CA ILE A 165 -6.68 16.18 3.52
C ILE A 165 -7.64 15.79 2.39
N LEU A 166 -8.53 14.82 2.60
CA LEU A 166 -9.48 14.37 1.58
C LEU A 166 -10.56 15.42 1.28
N ALA A 167 -10.92 16.26 2.25
CA ALA A 167 -11.87 17.37 2.03
C ALA A 167 -11.35 18.42 1.04
N ARG A 168 -10.05 18.46 0.79
CA ARG A 168 -9.41 19.40 -0.14
C ARG A 168 -9.31 18.85 -1.58
N LEU A 169 -9.69 17.60 -1.78
CA LEU A 169 -9.66 16.99 -3.11
C LEU A 169 -10.72 17.62 -4.01
N PRO A 170 -10.36 18.04 -5.25
CA PRO A 170 -11.34 18.61 -6.18
C PRO A 170 -12.53 17.68 -6.40
N GLY A 171 -13.73 18.26 -6.38
CA GLY A 171 -14.97 17.53 -6.61
C GLY A 171 -15.60 16.90 -5.36
N VAL A 172 -14.93 16.90 -4.22
CA VAL A 172 -15.51 16.47 -2.95
C VAL A 172 -16.48 17.54 -2.43
N ALA A 173 -17.75 17.17 -2.26
CA ALA A 173 -18.76 18.05 -1.69
C ALA A 173 -18.82 17.95 -0.17
N GLN A 174 -18.51 16.77 0.39
CA GLN A 174 -18.56 16.52 1.83
C GLN A 174 -17.66 15.35 2.18
N VAL A 175 -17.01 15.40 3.35
CA VAL A 175 -16.35 14.26 3.99
C VAL A 175 -17.07 13.91 5.28
N VAL A 176 -17.26 12.63 5.54
CA VAL A 176 -17.90 12.11 6.75
C VAL A 176 -17.04 11.00 7.38
N ASP A 177 -17.11 10.88 8.67
CA ASP A 177 -16.49 9.77 9.39
C ASP A 177 -17.28 8.47 9.08
N ARG A 178 -16.60 7.48 8.50
CA ARG A 178 -17.21 6.19 8.10
C ARG A 178 -17.74 5.37 9.29
N THR A 179 -17.37 5.71 10.52
CA THR A 179 -17.88 5.05 11.75
C THR A 179 -19.19 5.63 12.22
N LYS A 180 -19.62 6.75 11.64
CA LYS A 180 -20.87 7.45 11.96
C LYS A 180 -21.97 7.07 10.97
N PRO A 181 -23.27 7.35 11.29
CA PRO A 181 -24.34 7.16 10.33
C PRO A 181 -24.07 7.87 9.01
N LEU A 182 -24.21 7.13 7.91
CA LEU A 182 -23.96 7.66 6.56
C LEU A 182 -25.09 8.60 6.13
N PRO A 183 -24.80 9.71 5.44
CA PRO A 183 -25.81 10.63 4.96
C PRO A 183 -26.64 10.02 3.83
N ARG A 184 -27.76 10.66 3.49
CA ARG A 184 -28.60 10.26 2.34
C ARG A 184 -27.77 10.35 1.06
N HIS A 185 -27.85 9.32 0.24
CA HIS A 185 -27.17 9.20 -1.04
C HIS A 185 -28.04 8.42 -2.03
N ASP A 186 -27.82 8.63 -3.31
CA ASP A 186 -28.54 7.93 -4.38
C ASP A 186 -27.82 6.61 -4.74
N LEU A 187 -26.50 6.69 -4.85
CA LEU A 187 -25.64 5.56 -5.18
C LEU A 187 -24.43 5.51 -4.22
N TRP A 188 -23.79 4.37 -4.12
CA TRP A 188 -22.57 4.21 -3.35
C TRP A 188 -21.55 3.33 -4.09
N THR A 189 -20.26 3.44 -3.75
CA THR A 189 -19.18 2.56 -4.20
C THR A 189 -18.08 2.47 -3.15
N GLU A 190 -17.32 1.38 -3.16
CA GLU A 190 -16.04 1.32 -2.44
C GLU A 190 -14.94 1.97 -3.27
N ASP A 191 -14.00 2.66 -2.62
CA ASP A 191 -12.85 3.29 -3.26
C ASP A 191 -11.99 2.28 -4.03
N LYS A 192 -11.73 1.10 -3.45
CA LYS A 192 -10.92 0.03 -4.05
C LYS A 192 -11.55 -0.65 -5.27
N ILE A 193 -12.84 -0.41 -5.54
CA ILE A 193 -13.54 -0.93 -6.72
C ILE A 193 -13.42 0.03 -7.90
N LEU A 194 -13.07 1.29 -7.66
CA LEU A 194 -12.97 2.31 -8.70
C LEU A 194 -12.01 1.91 -9.83
N PRO A 195 -10.82 1.32 -9.59
CA PRO A 195 -9.98 0.88 -10.70
C PRO A 195 -10.69 -0.08 -11.67
N LEU A 196 -11.50 -1.01 -11.16
CA LEU A 196 -12.33 -1.88 -12.01
C LEU A 196 -13.38 -1.08 -12.78
N ARG A 197 -14.09 -0.15 -12.11
CA ARG A 197 -15.16 0.67 -12.74
C ARG A 197 -14.62 1.59 -13.83
N PHE A 198 -13.36 2.01 -13.72
CA PHE A 198 -12.65 2.81 -14.71
C PHE A 198 -11.83 1.99 -15.71
N ALA A 199 -11.89 0.66 -15.65
CA ALA A 199 -11.09 -0.25 -16.48
C ALA A 199 -9.60 0.15 -16.48
N THR A 200 -9.06 0.47 -15.31
CA THR A 200 -7.70 1.01 -15.16
C THR A 200 -6.64 -0.02 -15.58
N GLU A 201 -5.77 0.42 -16.49
CA GLU A 201 -4.55 -0.26 -16.91
C GLU A 201 -3.33 0.58 -16.49
N PRO A 202 -2.09 0.04 -16.48
CA PRO A 202 -0.91 0.81 -16.07
C PRO A 202 -0.75 2.17 -16.78
N GLY A 203 -1.10 2.23 -18.07
CA GLY A 203 -1.02 3.46 -18.89
C GLY A 203 -2.22 4.41 -18.74
N THR A 204 -3.27 4.02 -18.00
CA THR A 204 -4.50 4.83 -17.85
C THR A 204 -4.79 5.21 -16.39
N ILE A 205 -3.82 5.03 -15.51
CA ILE A 205 -3.93 5.45 -14.10
C ILE A 205 -4.09 6.97 -14.05
N PRO A 206 -5.20 7.50 -13.48
CA PRO A 206 -5.41 8.93 -13.44
C PRO A 206 -4.49 9.63 -12.43
N LEU A 207 -4.12 10.89 -12.73
CA LEU A 207 -3.45 11.81 -11.80
C LEU A 207 -2.17 11.24 -11.13
N ALA A 208 -1.28 10.63 -11.91
CA ALA A 208 -0.05 10.04 -11.38
C ALA A 208 0.96 11.09 -10.82
N GLN A 209 0.82 12.38 -11.17
CA GLN A 209 1.77 13.44 -10.83
C GLN A 209 1.45 14.24 -9.55
N GLY A 210 0.49 13.80 -8.77
CA GLY A 210 0.02 14.49 -7.57
C GLY A 210 -1.41 15.01 -7.74
N TYR A 211 -2.24 14.79 -6.73
CA TYR A 211 -3.67 15.10 -6.75
C TYR A 211 -4.21 15.52 -5.38
N LEU A 212 -3.45 15.35 -4.33
CA LEU A 212 -3.76 15.89 -3.01
C LEU A 212 -3.02 17.22 -2.80
N ALA A 213 -3.61 18.12 -2.04
CA ALA A 213 -3.03 19.43 -1.72
C ALA A 213 -3.15 19.72 -0.23
N ALA A 214 -2.01 19.93 0.42
CA ALA A 214 -1.98 20.32 1.83
C ALA A 214 -2.51 21.75 2.02
N ASP A 215 -2.95 22.06 3.24
CA ASP A 215 -3.44 23.40 3.60
C ASP A 215 -2.27 24.41 3.62
N PRO A 216 -2.31 25.51 2.82
CA PRO A 216 -1.26 26.51 2.81
C PRO A 216 -1.01 27.17 4.19
N ALA A 217 -2.06 27.33 4.99
CA ALA A 217 -1.89 27.89 6.33
C ALA A 217 -1.10 26.96 7.26
N ARG A 218 -1.40 25.66 7.22
CA ARG A 218 -0.64 24.63 7.95
C ARG A 218 0.79 24.51 7.41
N ILE A 219 0.99 24.54 6.09
CA ILE A 219 2.35 24.57 5.49
C ILE A 219 3.15 25.73 6.04
N ALA A 220 2.59 26.94 6.09
CA ALA A 220 3.28 28.12 6.61
C ALA A 220 3.66 27.99 8.11
N VAL A 221 2.87 27.28 8.89
CA VAL A 221 3.20 26.96 10.29
C VAL A 221 4.40 26.00 10.34
N TRP A 222 4.35 24.89 9.60
CA TRP A 222 5.42 23.90 9.57
C TRP A 222 6.73 24.47 9.02
N ALA A 223 6.68 25.30 7.98
CA ALA A 223 7.87 25.94 7.41
C ALA A 223 8.64 26.82 8.43
N ARG A 224 7.95 27.43 9.40
CA ARG A 224 8.59 28.22 10.47
C ARG A 224 9.14 27.35 11.60
N ARG A 225 8.61 26.15 11.79
CA ARG A 225 8.97 25.23 12.89
C ARG A 225 10.11 24.31 12.54
N LEU A 226 10.17 23.92 11.28
CA LEU A 226 11.19 22.99 10.77
C LEU A 226 12.55 23.68 10.66
N PRO A 227 13.65 22.94 10.84
CA PRO A 227 14.99 23.53 10.72
C PRO A 227 15.23 24.06 9.30
N PRO A 228 16.09 25.09 9.15
CA PRO A 228 16.44 25.65 7.83
C PRO A 228 17.25 24.67 7.00
N GLY A 229 17.28 24.88 5.68
CA GLY A 229 18.04 24.06 4.72
C GLY A 229 17.23 22.92 4.11
N PRO A 230 17.86 22.10 3.25
CA PRO A 230 17.24 20.93 2.63
C PRO A 230 16.75 19.92 3.67
N LYS A 231 15.57 19.30 3.44
CA LYS A 231 14.90 18.44 4.41
C LYS A 231 14.57 17.08 3.79
N ILE A 232 15.03 16.04 4.46
CA ILE A 232 14.69 14.65 4.14
C ILE A 232 13.77 14.11 5.23
N GLY A 233 12.53 13.79 4.85
CA GLY A 233 11.59 13.08 5.71
C GLY A 233 11.93 11.60 5.78
N LEU A 234 11.83 11.00 6.96
CA LEU A 234 12.14 9.58 7.19
C LEU A 234 10.97 8.84 7.85
N VAL A 235 10.63 7.66 7.31
CA VAL A 235 9.69 6.71 7.94
C VAL A 235 10.18 5.28 7.73
N GLY A 236 10.68 4.64 8.79
CA GLY A 236 11.32 3.32 8.75
C GLY A 236 10.39 2.15 9.03
N GLY A 237 9.16 2.39 9.48
CA GLY A 237 8.24 1.32 9.83
C GLY A 237 6.77 1.71 9.82
N GLY A 238 5.92 0.71 9.60
CA GLY A 238 4.47 0.85 9.60
C GLY A 238 3.82 0.55 10.96
N ASP A 239 2.54 0.20 10.92
CA ASP A 239 1.80 -0.23 12.11
C ASP A 239 2.08 -1.72 12.39
N PRO A 240 2.64 -2.07 13.56
CA PRO A 240 2.91 -3.45 13.95
C PRO A 240 1.67 -4.35 14.01
N LYS A 241 0.48 -3.79 14.04
CA LYS A 241 -0.79 -4.54 13.98
C LYS A 241 -1.10 -5.08 12.59
N ASN A 242 -0.39 -4.61 11.56
CA ASN A 242 -0.54 -5.12 10.20
C ASN A 242 0.30 -6.39 10.05
N ASP A 243 -0.32 -7.49 9.62
CA ASP A 243 0.33 -8.80 9.46
C ASP A 243 1.53 -8.78 8.50
N GLN A 244 1.59 -7.82 7.58
CA GLN A 244 2.69 -7.63 6.64
C GLN A 244 3.80 -6.70 7.17
N ASP A 245 3.62 -6.09 8.36
CA ASP A 245 4.54 -5.07 8.85
C ASP A 245 5.97 -5.59 9.05
N GLY A 246 6.11 -6.79 9.58
CA GLY A 246 7.42 -7.43 9.78
C GLY A 246 8.22 -7.66 8.51
N ALA A 247 7.54 -7.78 7.34
CA ALA A 247 8.22 -7.96 6.06
C ALA A 247 8.59 -6.63 5.40
N ARG A 248 7.73 -5.60 5.51
CA ARG A 248 7.87 -4.32 4.80
C ARG A 248 8.63 -3.25 5.58
N SER A 249 8.72 -3.37 6.90
CA SER A 249 9.36 -2.39 7.78
C SER A 249 10.83 -2.73 8.02
N LEU A 250 11.63 -1.70 8.28
CA LEU A 250 12.99 -1.90 8.79
C LEU A 250 12.91 -2.63 10.15
N PRO A 251 13.83 -3.56 10.45
CA PRO A 251 13.79 -4.31 11.70
C PRO A 251 13.82 -3.38 12.92
N PRO A 252 12.98 -3.64 13.94
CA PRO A 252 13.03 -2.89 15.19
C PRO A 252 14.45 -2.91 15.82
N GLY A 253 14.86 -1.77 16.37
CA GLY A 253 16.19 -1.60 16.95
C GLY A 253 17.34 -1.42 15.94
N GLN A 254 17.09 -1.61 14.65
CA GLN A 254 18.08 -1.42 13.58
C GLN A 254 17.86 -0.16 12.74
N VAL A 255 16.74 0.55 12.94
CA VAL A 255 16.34 1.69 12.12
C VAL A 255 17.44 2.75 12.06
N ALA A 256 18.03 3.12 13.21
CA ALA A 256 19.11 4.11 13.24
C ALA A 256 20.37 3.65 12.51
N ALA A 257 20.79 2.39 12.69
CA ALA A 257 21.97 1.84 12.03
C ALA A 257 21.76 1.77 10.50
N LEU A 258 20.60 1.33 10.06
CA LEU A 258 20.25 1.19 8.64
C LEU A 258 20.10 2.55 7.94
N LEU A 259 19.56 3.55 8.62
CA LEU A 259 19.42 4.90 8.06
C LEU A 259 20.65 5.79 8.27
N ARG A 260 21.65 5.35 9.03
CA ARG A 260 22.88 6.13 9.26
C ARG A 260 23.55 6.63 7.97
N PRO A 261 23.69 5.84 6.89
CA PRO A 261 24.26 6.35 5.63
C PRO A 261 23.46 7.52 5.05
N VAL A 262 22.12 7.47 5.17
CA VAL A 262 21.21 8.55 4.74
C VAL A 262 21.39 9.79 5.61
N LEU A 263 21.49 9.59 6.93
CA LEU A 263 21.68 10.68 7.91
C LEU A 263 23.03 11.38 7.78
N ALA A 264 24.05 10.69 7.27
CA ALA A 264 25.39 11.25 7.05
C ALA A 264 25.46 12.19 5.84
N HIS A 265 24.36 12.32 5.08
CA HIS A 265 24.32 13.19 3.92
C HIS A 265 24.51 14.66 4.32
N ALA A 266 25.57 15.30 3.80
CA ALA A 266 25.97 16.63 4.21
C ALA A 266 24.91 17.70 3.87
N GLY A 267 24.59 18.57 4.86
CA GLY A 267 23.74 19.73 4.67
C GLY A 267 22.22 19.47 4.69
N ALA A 268 21.77 18.21 4.75
CA ALA A 268 20.34 17.90 4.84
C ALA A 268 19.87 17.74 6.30
N GLN A 269 18.70 18.28 6.59
CA GLN A 269 18.02 18.09 7.86
C GLN A 269 17.13 16.85 7.79
N CYS A 270 17.33 15.92 8.70
CA CYS A 270 16.50 14.72 8.78
C CYS A 270 15.27 14.97 9.67
N VAL A 271 14.08 14.76 9.14
CA VAL A 271 12.80 14.95 9.83
C VAL A 271 12.12 13.61 9.98
N SER A 272 11.87 13.17 11.20
CA SER A 272 11.23 11.89 11.47
C SER A 272 9.71 12.00 11.45
N PHE A 273 9.09 11.22 10.55
CA PHE A 273 7.65 10.97 10.47
C PHE A 273 7.25 9.66 11.16
N GLN A 274 8.14 9.01 11.90
CA GLN A 274 7.88 7.71 12.50
C GLN A 274 6.83 7.82 13.60
N HIS A 275 5.62 7.39 13.29
CA HIS A 275 4.44 7.50 14.17
C HIS A 275 4.16 6.18 14.92
N GLY A 276 3.22 6.24 15.89
CA GLY A 276 2.69 5.08 16.61
C GLY A 276 3.70 4.42 17.55
N PRO A 277 3.58 3.10 17.81
CA PRO A 277 4.43 2.37 18.76
C PRO A 277 5.93 2.42 18.44
N ARG A 278 6.27 2.61 17.16
CA ARG A 278 7.66 2.67 16.69
C ARG A 278 8.28 4.08 16.78
N ARG A 279 7.55 5.09 17.25
CA ARG A 279 8.07 6.44 17.41
C ARG A 279 9.34 6.50 18.27
N ALA A 280 9.42 5.66 19.32
CA ALA A 280 10.61 5.59 20.18
C ALA A 280 11.89 5.24 19.41
N GLU A 281 11.79 4.54 18.28
CA GLU A 281 12.93 4.21 17.41
C GLU A 281 13.49 5.46 16.72
N ALA A 282 12.64 6.45 16.44
CA ALA A 282 13.06 7.71 15.84
C ALA A 282 13.95 8.52 16.80
N ALA A 283 13.73 8.43 18.11
CA ALA A 283 14.57 9.08 19.11
C ALA A 283 16.01 8.52 19.12
N THR A 284 16.23 7.34 18.53
CA THR A 284 17.57 6.75 18.36
C THR A 284 18.29 7.27 17.10
N LEU A 285 17.63 8.03 16.23
CA LEU A 285 18.22 8.62 15.03
C LEU A 285 19.02 9.89 15.39
N PRO A 286 20.36 9.87 15.39
CA PRO A 286 21.15 11.02 15.76
C PRO A 286 20.88 12.21 14.84
N GLY A 287 20.54 13.38 15.42
CA GLY A 287 20.30 14.61 14.65
C GLY A 287 18.98 14.66 13.88
N ALA A 288 18.10 13.66 14.00
CA ALA A 288 16.77 13.72 13.39
C ALA A 288 15.82 14.60 14.22
N PHE A 289 15.10 15.47 13.55
CA PHE A 289 14.06 16.32 14.13
C PHE A 289 12.75 15.51 14.18
N ASP A 290 12.34 15.06 15.37
CA ASP A 290 11.11 14.25 15.54
C ASP A 290 9.88 15.15 15.61
N ILE A 291 8.98 15.01 14.62
CA ILE A 291 7.71 15.75 14.56
C ILE A 291 6.49 14.85 14.82
N ALA A 292 6.68 13.55 14.98
CA ALA A 292 5.57 12.58 15.00
C ALA A 292 4.54 12.86 16.11
N GLY A 293 4.96 13.42 17.23
CA GLY A 293 4.04 13.79 18.32
C GLY A 293 3.08 14.93 18.00
N GLU A 294 3.32 15.66 16.94
CA GLU A 294 2.55 16.82 16.53
C GLU A 294 1.67 16.53 15.30
N LEU A 295 1.85 15.37 14.69
CA LEU A 295 1.04 14.90 13.55
C LEU A 295 -0.29 14.33 14.04
N THR A 296 -1.22 15.20 14.42
CA THR A 296 -2.51 14.82 15.01
C THR A 296 -3.51 14.27 13.98
N ASP A 297 -3.33 14.64 12.72
CA ASP A 297 -4.14 14.15 11.59
C ASP A 297 -3.30 14.15 10.29
N PHE A 298 -3.86 13.62 9.21
CA PHE A 298 -3.17 13.61 7.91
C PHE A 298 -3.14 14.98 7.21
N GLY A 299 -3.88 15.97 7.67
CA GLY A 299 -3.71 17.35 7.25
C GLY A 299 -2.42 17.95 7.78
N GLU A 300 -2.05 17.68 9.07
CA GLU A 300 -0.75 18.04 9.63
C GLU A 300 0.39 17.28 8.95
N THR A 301 0.20 15.97 8.76
CA THR A 301 1.18 15.14 8.04
C THR A 301 1.43 15.65 6.62
N ALA A 302 0.38 16.00 5.88
CA ALA A 302 0.48 16.53 4.53
C ALA A 302 1.20 17.89 4.50
N ALA A 303 0.92 18.76 5.45
CA ALA A 303 1.55 20.08 5.54
C ALA A 303 3.05 19.97 5.87
N ALA A 304 3.43 19.09 6.79
CA ALA A 304 4.83 18.79 7.08
C ALA A 304 5.54 18.17 5.86
N LEU A 305 4.91 17.20 5.18
CA LEU A 305 5.44 16.59 3.96
C LEU A 305 5.62 17.60 2.82
N ALA A 306 4.74 18.58 2.70
CA ALA A 306 4.87 19.64 1.70
C ALA A 306 6.13 20.49 1.89
N CYS A 307 6.70 20.50 3.09
CA CYS A 307 7.95 21.18 3.41
C CYS A 307 9.21 20.31 3.18
N MET A 308 9.06 19.04 2.80
CA MET A 308 10.19 18.14 2.54
C MET A 308 10.65 18.25 1.09
N ASP A 309 11.96 18.20 0.88
CA ASP A 309 12.55 18.07 -0.47
C ASP A 309 12.51 16.63 -0.97
N LEU A 310 12.56 15.68 -0.05
CA LEU A 310 12.48 14.24 -0.31
C LEU A 310 11.85 13.53 0.88
N LEU A 311 10.98 12.54 0.65
CA LEU A 311 10.63 11.54 1.64
C LEU A 311 11.31 10.22 1.31
N ILE A 312 11.96 9.61 2.30
CA ILE A 312 12.50 8.24 2.22
C ILE A 312 11.73 7.39 3.23
N GLY A 313 11.08 6.34 2.77
CA GLY A 313 10.28 5.52 3.66
C GLY A 313 9.92 4.15 3.13
N VAL A 314 9.48 3.28 4.04
CA VAL A 314 8.90 1.98 3.71
C VAL A 314 7.44 2.15 3.28
N GLU A 315 6.78 1.05 2.91
CA GLU A 315 5.37 1.01 2.46
C GLU A 315 4.39 1.41 3.58
N THR A 316 4.13 2.70 3.72
CA THR A 316 3.25 3.27 4.75
C THR A 316 2.26 4.29 4.18
N ALA A 317 1.23 4.63 4.96
CA ALA A 317 0.30 5.71 4.60
C ALA A 317 1.01 7.05 4.36
N THR A 318 2.05 7.37 5.14
CA THR A 318 2.87 8.57 4.98
C THR A 318 3.56 8.61 3.61
N THR A 319 4.09 7.46 3.16
CA THR A 319 4.74 7.30 1.85
C THR A 319 3.73 7.50 0.72
N HIS A 320 2.54 6.88 0.83
CA HIS A 320 1.45 7.10 -0.11
C HIS A 320 1.01 8.56 -0.17
N LEU A 321 0.89 9.21 0.98
CA LEU A 321 0.49 10.62 1.05
C LEU A 321 1.53 11.54 0.41
N ALA A 322 2.82 11.36 0.68
CA ALA A 322 3.90 12.15 0.07
C ALA A 322 3.85 12.05 -1.46
N ALA A 323 3.72 10.85 -1.99
CA ALA A 323 3.62 10.62 -3.42
C ALA A 323 2.31 11.18 -4.02
N ALA A 324 1.18 11.09 -3.29
CA ALA A 324 -0.09 11.68 -3.69
C ALA A 324 -0.08 13.23 -3.69
N LEU A 325 0.76 13.85 -2.83
CA LEU A 325 1.06 15.28 -2.85
C LEU A 325 2.01 15.69 -3.98
N GLY A 326 2.52 14.72 -4.77
CA GLY A 326 3.51 14.98 -5.81
C GLY A 326 4.91 15.28 -5.29
N ARG A 327 5.22 14.93 -4.03
CA ARG A 327 6.55 15.14 -3.46
C ARG A 327 7.53 14.05 -3.94
N PRO A 328 8.81 14.37 -4.16
CA PRO A 328 9.83 13.36 -4.38
C PRO A 328 9.78 12.32 -3.26
N THR A 329 9.64 11.04 -3.61
CA THR A 329 9.43 9.97 -2.63
C THR A 329 10.26 8.75 -3.02
N TRP A 330 11.17 8.34 -2.14
CA TRP A 330 11.94 7.12 -2.31
C TRP A 330 11.37 6.03 -1.42
N VAL A 331 10.91 4.95 -2.04
CA VAL A 331 10.20 3.87 -1.36
C VAL A 331 11.13 2.70 -1.17
N LEU A 332 11.42 2.37 0.09
CA LEU A 332 12.21 1.21 0.46
C LEU A 332 11.30 -0.02 0.45
N LEU A 333 11.56 -0.95 -0.43
CA LEU A 333 10.73 -2.13 -0.64
C LEU A 333 11.43 -3.39 -0.19
N SER A 334 10.70 -4.19 0.55
CA SER A 334 11.12 -5.56 0.84
C SER A 334 11.15 -6.39 -0.44
N ARG A 335 11.72 -7.59 -0.39
CA ARG A 335 11.67 -8.51 -1.52
C ARG A 335 10.25 -8.91 -1.92
N ARG A 336 9.28 -8.72 -1.02
CA ARG A 336 7.86 -9.00 -1.21
C ARG A 336 7.03 -7.73 -1.04
N PRO A 337 7.12 -6.80 -1.98
CA PRO A 337 6.34 -5.58 -1.89
C PRO A 337 4.85 -5.86 -2.14
N ASP A 338 4.02 -4.92 -1.74
CA ASP A 338 2.62 -4.93 -2.15
C ASP A 338 2.50 -4.83 -3.69
N TRP A 339 1.40 -5.34 -4.24
CA TRP A 339 1.13 -5.38 -5.69
C TRP A 339 1.30 -4.01 -6.39
N ARG A 340 1.07 -2.91 -5.68
CA ARG A 340 1.16 -1.53 -6.20
C ARG A 340 2.52 -1.17 -6.75
N TRP A 341 3.55 -1.78 -6.19
CA TRP A 341 4.94 -1.48 -6.51
C TRP A 341 5.50 -2.38 -7.62
N GLY A 342 4.74 -3.41 -8.03
CA GLY A 342 5.17 -4.36 -9.05
C GLY A 342 6.37 -5.23 -8.64
N LEU A 343 6.88 -6.03 -9.58
CA LEU A 343 7.96 -6.99 -9.32
C LEU A 343 9.35 -6.41 -9.52
N ALA A 344 9.53 -5.46 -10.44
CA ALA A 344 10.83 -4.98 -10.86
C ALA A 344 10.81 -3.49 -11.23
N GLY A 345 11.99 -2.93 -11.47
CA GLY A 345 12.15 -1.54 -11.87
C GLY A 345 12.13 -0.55 -10.71
N GLU A 346 12.49 0.68 -11.01
CA GLU A 346 12.57 1.80 -10.07
C GLU A 346 11.38 2.75 -10.18
N ALA A 347 10.62 2.70 -11.27
CA ALA A 347 9.45 3.56 -11.49
C ALA A 347 8.19 2.93 -10.90
N CYS A 348 7.28 3.78 -10.43
CA CYS A 348 5.97 3.38 -9.95
C CYS A 348 4.88 3.88 -10.91
N PRO A 349 4.01 3.03 -11.45
CA PRO A 349 2.94 3.48 -12.33
C PRO A 349 1.89 4.35 -11.62
N TRP A 350 1.75 4.17 -10.29
CA TRP A 350 0.78 4.90 -9.48
C TRP A 350 1.24 6.30 -9.08
N TYR A 351 2.56 6.54 -9.00
CA TYR A 351 3.12 7.79 -8.49
C TYR A 351 4.37 8.16 -9.29
N ALA A 352 4.24 9.15 -10.16
CA ALA A 352 5.34 9.57 -11.04
C ALA A 352 6.56 10.13 -10.29
N THR A 353 6.36 10.61 -9.05
CA THR A 353 7.43 11.15 -8.20
C THR A 353 8.07 10.10 -7.28
N ALA A 354 7.61 8.85 -7.35
CA ALA A 354 8.15 7.77 -6.53
C ALA A 354 9.28 7.03 -7.26
N ARG A 355 10.41 6.83 -6.54
CA ARG A 355 11.50 5.94 -6.95
C ARG A 355 11.57 4.75 -6.00
N LEU A 356 11.64 3.55 -6.55
CA LEU A 356 11.53 2.29 -5.81
C LEU A 356 12.90 1.68 -5.59
N TRP A 357 13.23 1.40 -4.33
CA TRP A 357 14.47 0.79 -3.88
C TRP A 357 14.18 -0.58 -3.30
N ARG A 358 14.62 -1.64 -3.99
CA ARG A 358 14.19 -3.01 -3.70
C ARG A 358 15.29 -3.84 -3.06
N GLN A 359 14.92 -4.67 -2.09
CA GLN A 359 15.79 -5.76 -1.64
C GLN A 359 16.03 -6.74 -2.78
N SER A 360 17.28 -7.05 -3.06
CA SER A 360 17.68 -8.17 -3.93
C SER A 360 17.61 -9.51 -3.20
N THR A 361 17.98 -9.49 -1.92
CA THR A 361 17.93 -10.64 -1.01
C THR A 361 17.00 -10.32 0.16
N ALA A 362 16.23 -11.32 0.61
CA ALA A 362 15.31 -11.14 1.73
C ALA A 362 16.06 -10.66 2.99
N ALA A 363 15.47 -9.70 3.69
CA ALA A 363 15.99 -9.07 4.90
C ALA A 363 17.30 -8.26 4.74
N ASP A 364 17.83 -8.11 3.53
CA ASP A 364 19.02 -7.27 3.30
C ASP A 364 18.64 -5.81 3.13
N TRP A 365 18.29 -5.17 4.23
CA TRP A 365 18.02 -3.74 4.28
C TRP A 365 19.29 -2.89 4.21
N ALA A 366 20.45 -3.42 4.60
CA ALA A 366 21.72 -2.68 4.58
C ALA A 366 22.14 -2.34 3.14
N ALA A 367 21.98 -3.29 2.21
CA ALA A 367 22.26 -3.03 0.79
C ALA A 367 21.32 -1.95 0.23
N VAL A 368 20.02 -1.98 0.58
CA VAL A 368 19.03 -0.99 0.13
C VAL A 368 19.39 0.41 0.66
N THR A 369 19.64 0.55 1.95
CA THR A 369 19.92 1.86 2.57
C THR A 369 21.28 2.43 2.11
N SER A 370 22.28 1.58 1.84
CA SER A 370 23.55 1.99 1.26
C SER A 370 23.40 2.50 -0.17
N ALA A 371 22.59 1.82 -1.00
CA ALA A 371 22.30 2.27 -2.35
C ALA A 371 21.53 3.60 -2.37
N VAL A 372 20.58 3.77 -1.46
CA VAL A 372 19.83 5.02 -1.26
C VAL A 372 20.79 6.15 -0.89
N ALA A 373 21.69 5.93 0.08
CA ALA A 373 22.66 6.94 0.50
C ALA A 373 23.60 7.36 -0.64
N ALA A 374 24.07 6.41 -1.45
CA ALA A 374 24.92 6.67 -2.60
C ALA A 374 24.23 7.48 -3.73
N ALA A 375 22.92 7.45 -3.78
CA ALA A 375 22.11 8.17 -4.77
C ALA A 375 21.66 9.57 -4.32
N LEU A 376 21.87 9.92 -3.06
CA LEU A 376 21.59 11.28 -2.58
C LEU A 376 22.58 12.26 -3.24
N PRO A 377 22.11 13.43 -3.69
CA PRO A 377 23.00 14.45 -4.22
C PRO A 377 23.99 14.90 -3.12
N ALA A 378 25.24 15.10 -3.49
CA ALA A 378 26.29 15.58 -2.59
C ALA A 378 26.04 17.04 -2.15
#